data_6f2cda9e091c5e41ae91e6f345b73c5e
#
_entry.id   6f2cda9e091c5e41ae91e6f345b73c5e
#
_cell.length_a   1.000
_cell.length_b   1.000
_cell.length_c   1.000
_cell.angle_alpha   90.00
_cell.angle_beta   90.00
_cell.angle_gamma   90.00
#
_symmetry.space_group_name_H-M   'P 1'
#
loop_
_entity.id
_entity.type
_entity.pdbx_description
1 polymer ?
#
loop_
_entity_poly.entity_id
_entity_poly.type
_entity_poly.pdbx_seq_one_letter_code
_entity_poly.pdbx_strand_id
1 'polypeptide(L)'
;YIEQYGQPSSTADCSDHNFIGADPSVPKRTWQAWYDQNVPAKRIVFLSTSNVVIEQAVRDGIGLGMLPVHSVHGNPDMIQVMPPEQAWNVHLWAVTHRDLHRSAKVQAMLGLLSAI
;
A
#
# COMPACT_ATOMS: atom_id res chain seq x y z
N TYR A 1 9.83 12.59 -6.24
CA TYR A 1 10.93 11.64 -5.97
C TYR A 1 11.54 11.11 -7.26
N ILE A 2 10.72 10.60 -8.19
CA ILE A 2 11.20 9.99 -9.44
C ILE A 2 11.98 10.98 -10.31
N GLU A 3 11.55 12.24 -10.40
CA GLU A 3 12.26 13.28 -11.15
C GLU A 3 13.67 13.53 -10.59
N GLN A 4 13.85 13.39 -9.28
CA GLN A 4 15.12 13.66 -8.62
C GLN A 4 16.04 12.44 -8.59
N TYR A 5 15.51 11.25 -8.37
CA TYR A 5 16.29 10.02 -8.12
C TYR A 5 16.14 8.93 -9.18
N GLY A 6 15.25 9.12 -10.15
CA GLY A 6 14.93 8.12 -11.14
C GLY A 6 13.99 7.03 -10.63
N GLN A 7 13.56 6.18 -11.54
CA GLN A 7 12.69 5.05 -11.26
C GLN A 7 13.51 3.77 -11.23
N PRO A 8 13.32 2.89 -10.21
CA PRO A 8 13.96 1.57 -10.22
C PRO A 8 13.45 0.75 -11.41
N SER A 9 14.35 0.10 -12.13
CA SER A 9 14.03 -0.77 -13.27
C SER A 9 13.93 -2.23 -12.89
N SER A 10 14.46 -2.58 -11.71
CA SER A 10 14.46 -3.95 -11.18
C SER A 10 14.52 -3.95 -9.65
N THR A 11 14.33 -5.12 -9.05
CA THR A 11 14.49 -5.29 -7.59
C THR A 11 15.94 -5.05 -7.13
N ALA A 12 16.92 -5.26 -7.99
CA ALA A 12 18.32 -4.96 -7.68
C ALA A 12 18.56 -3.48 -7.45
N ASP A 13 17.82 -2.60 -8.11
CA ASP A 13 17.94 -1.15 -7.96
C ASP A 13 17.38 -0.63 -6.63
N CYS A 14 16.65 -1.46 -5.88
CA CYS A 14 16.10 -1.08 -4.57
C CYS A 14 17.17 -0.69 -3.55
N SER A 15 18.40 -1.20 -3.70
CA SER A 15 19.53 -0.81 -2.85
C SER A 15 19.94 0.66 -3.00
N ASP A 16 19.55 1.30 -4.08
CA ASP A 16 19.92 2.68 -4.42
C ASP A 16 18.78 3.69 -4.17
N HIS A 17 17.61 3.19 -3.75
CA HIS A 17 16.45 4.03 -3.48
C HIS A 17 16.06 4.07 -2.00
N ASN A 18 15.46 5.18 -1.58
CA ASN A 18 14.88 5.33 -0.26
C ASN A 18 13.46 4.78 -0.22
N PHE A 19 13.13 4.10 0.87
CA PHE A 19 11.82 3.47 1.08
C PHE A 19 11.14 3.95 2.35
N ILE A 20 9.83 3.94 2.31
CA ILE A 20 8.95 4.20 3.46
C ILE A 20 8.34 2.87 3.86
N GLY A 21 8.45 2.52 5.12
CA GLY A 21 7.98 1.25 5.66
C GLY A 21 6.92 1.39 6.74
N ALA A 22 6.37 0.25 7.17
CA ALA A 22 5.50 0.17 8.32
C ALA A 22 6.32 0.00 9.59
N ASP A 23 5.89 0.65 10.68
CA ASP A 23 6.51 0.50 11.99
C ASP A 23 6.37 -0.95 12.47
N PRO A 24 7.45 -1.57 13.03
CA PRO A 24 7.41 -2.95 13.49
C PRO A 24 6.41 -3.24 14.61
N SER A 25 5.89 -2.21 15.28
CA SER A 25 4.88 -2.36 16.34
C SER A 25 3.48 -2.73 15.80
N VAL A 26 3.24 -2.55 14.51
CA VAL A 26 2.00 -3.00 13.86
C VAL A 26 2.12 -4.42 13.34
N PRO A 27 0.99 -5.15 13.18
CA PRO A 27 1.02 -6.47 12.55
C PRO A 27 1.68 -6.43 11.17
N LYS A 28 2.44 -7.47 10.85
CA LYS A 28 3.12 -7.58 9.56
C LYS A 28 2.15 -7.43 8.40
N ARG A 29 2.52 -6.59 7.46
CA ARG A 29 1.80 -6.40 6.19
C ARG A 29 2.12 -7.53 5.22
N THR A 30 1.23 -7.80 4.27
CA THR A 30 1.40 -8.84 3.25
C THR A 30 2.66 -8.64 2.39
N TRP A 31 3.07 -7.39 2.21
CA TRP A 31 4.26 -7.01 1.44
C TRP A 31 5.55 -6.95 2.27
N GLN A 32 5.49 -7.16 3.58
CA GLN A 32 6.67 -7.01 4.46
C GLN A 32 7.77 -8.00 4.11
N ALA A 33 7.43 -9.24 3.76
CA ALA A 33 8.42 -10.25 3.34
C ALA A 33 9.21 -9.79 2.10
N TRP A 34 8.58 -9.08 1.18
CA TRP A 34 9.24 -8.51 0.02
C TRP A 34 10.23 -7.42 0.42
N TYR A 35 9.88 -6.54 1.36
CA TYR A 35 10.79 -5.54 1.93
C TYR A 35 11.98 -6.21 2.59
N ASP A 36 11.75 -7.23 3.42
CA ASP A 36 12.81 -7.95 4.14
C ASP A 36 13.83 -8.59 3.18
N GLN A 37 13.38 -8.99 1.99
CA GLN A 37 14.24 -9.62 0.98
C GLN A 37 14.94 -8.62 0.05
N ASN A 38 14.31 -7.50 -0.28
CA ASN A 38 14.75 -6.64 -1.38
C ASN A 38 15.19 -5.24 -0.96
N VAL A 39 14.79 -4.78 0.23
CA VAL A 39 15.08 -3.41 0.69
C VAL A 39 16.06 -3.46 1.86
N PRO A 40 17.28 -2.95 1.67
CA PRO A 40 18.22 -2.85 2.79
C PRO A 40 17.67 -1.98 3.91
N ALA A 41 17.85 -2.38 5.17
CA ALA A 41 17.33 -1.64 6.33
C ALA A 41 17.76 -0.17 6.36
N LYS A 42 18.99 0.11 5.93
CA LYS A 42 19.51 1.48 5.82
C LYS A 42 18.77 2.37 4.81
N ARG A 43 18.00 1.75 3.91
CA ARG A 43 17.22 2.45 2.89
C ARG A 43 15.78 2.71 3.31
N ILE A 44 15.36 2.18 4.44
CA ILE A 44 14.07 2.52 5.03
C ILE A 44 14.26 3.80 5.85
N VAL A 45 13.92 4.93 5.26
CA VAL A 45 14.22 6.26 5.82
C VAL A 45 13.09 6.83 6.66
N PHE A 46 11.90 6.23 6.60
CA PHE A 46 10.73 6.66 7.35
C PHE A 46 9.83 5.48 7.67
N LEU A 47 9.32 5.44 8.88
CA LEU A 47 8.40 4.40 9.38
C LEU A 47 7.15 5.06 9.97
N SER A 48 5.99 4.46 9.75
CA SER A 48 4.74 4.88 10.37
C SER A 48 3.81 3.69 10.63
N THR A 49 2.96 3.83 11.63
CA THR A 49 1.86 2.92 11.92
C THR A 49 0.62 3.21 11.07
N SER A 50 0.55 4.42 10.49
CA SER A 50 -0.61 4.93 9.75
C SER A 50 -0.40 4.89 8.25
N ASN A 51 -1.33 4.23 7.52
CA ASN A 51 -1.30 4.24 6.06
C ASN A 51 -1.48 5.64 5.47
N VAL A 52 -2.24 6.51 6.12
CA VAL A 52 -2.44 7.90 5.68
C VAL A 52 -1.13 8.68 5.74
N VAL A 53 -0.35 8.48 6.79
CA VAL A 53 0.96 9.13 6.95
C VAL A 53 1.97 8.57 5.94
N ILE A 54 1.95 7.26 5.69
CA ILE A 54 2.80 6.63 4.67
C ILE A 54 2.46 7.20 3.29
N GLU A 55 1.18 7.31 2.95
CA GLU A 55 0.74 7.90 1.68
C GLU A 55 1.22 9.35 1.54
N GLN A 56 1.08 10.14 2.60
CA GLN A 56 1.55 11.53 2.57
C GLN A 56 3.07 11.61 2.40
N ALA A 57 3.84 10.76 3.06
CA ALA A 57 5.29 10.72 2.92
C ALA A 57 5.74 10.36 1.49
N VAL A 58 5.03 9.42 0.84
CA VAL A 58 5.26 9.10 -0.58
C VAL A 58 4.93 10.31 -1.45
N ARG A 59 3.81 10.95 -1.21
CA ARG A 59 3.37 12.15 -1.94
C ARG A 59 4.34 13.30 -1.82
N ASP A 60 4.93 13.48 -0.64
CA ASP A 60 5.94 14.50 -0.37
C ASP A 60 7.33 14.17 -0.96
N GLY A 61 7.48 13.01 -1.60
CA GLY A 61 8.72 12.63 -2.26
C GLY A 61 9.84 12.17 -1.32
N ILE A 62 9.49 11.69 -0.12
CA ILE A 62 10.47 11.18 0.85
C ILE A 62 11.10 9.87 0.35
N GLY A 63 10.32 9.04 -0.34
CA GLY A 63 10.79 7.77 -0.88
C GLY A 63 9.68 6.98 -1.57
N LEU A 64 10.01 5.75 -1.92
CA LEU A 64 9.09 4.77 -2.48
C LEU A 64 8.32 4.08 -1.35
N GLY A 65 7.06 3.76 -1.55
CA GLY A 65 6.23 3.11 -0.54
C GLY A 65 5.23 2.13 -1.12
N MET A 66 4.75 1.23 -0.27
CA MET A 66 3.66 0.32 -0.58
C MET A 66 2.33 0.94 -0.18
N LEU A 67 1.47 1.17 -1.15
CA LEU A 67 0.16 1.77 -0.96
C LEU A 67 -0.93 0.91 -1.61
N PRO A 68 -2.15 0.93 -1.06
CA PRO A 68 -3.28 0.28 -1.72
C PRO A 68 -3.52 0.89 -3.11
N VAL A 69 -3.74 0.05 -4.11
CA VAL A 69 -3.95 0.52 -5.49
C VAL A 69 -5.10 1.53 -5.58
N HIS A 70 -6.19 1.30 -4.83
CA HIS A 70 -7.34 2.19 -4.84
C HIS A 70 -7.08 3.59 -4.29
N SER A 71 -6.09 3.76 -3.41
CA SER A 71 -5.76 5.07 -2.82
C SER A 71 -4.95 5.96 -3.75
N VAL A 72 -4.31 5.35 -4.76
CA VAL A 72 -3.44 6.05 -5.71
C VAL A 72 -3.96 6.07 -7.13
N HIS A 73 -4.98 5.25 -7.43
CA HIS A 73 -5.56 5.17 -8.76
C HIS A 73 -6.12 6.53 -9.21
N GLY A 74 -5.69 6.98 -10.39
CA GLY A 74 -6.12 8.28 -10.92
C GLY A 74 -5.45 9.51 -10.30
N ASN A 75 -4.52 9.33 -9.36
CA ASN A 75 -3.76 10.43 -8.80
C ASN A 75 -2.55 10.77 -9.69
N PRO A 76 -2.51 11.97 -10.31
CA PRO A 76 -1.43 12.33 -11.23
C PRO A 76 -0.07 12.53 -10.55
N ASP A 77 -0.07 12.73 -9.23
CA ASP A 77 1.16 12.93 -8.45
C ASP A 77 1.82 11.62 -8.01
N MET A 78 1.16 10.49 -8.29
CA MET A 78 1.63 9.16 -7.92
C MET A 78 1.95 8.33 -9.16
N ILE A 79 3.10 7.68 -9.14
CA ILE A 79 3.58 6.82 -10.22
C ILE A 79 3.78 5.41 -9.69
N GLN A 80 3.20 4.43 -10.36
CA GLN A 80 3.46 3.03 -10.06
C GLN A 80 4.84 2.65 -10.63
N VAL A 81 5.76 2.25 -9.77
CA VAL A 81 7.14 1.94 -10.17
C VAL A 81 7.36 0.47 -10.50
N MET A 82 6.47 -0.42 -10.04
CA MET A 82 6.49 -1.85 -10.40
C MET A 82 5.08 -2.44 -10.29
N PRO A 83 4.81 -3.53 -11.02
CA PRO A 83 3.50 -4.19 -10.94
C PRO A 83 3.29 -4.80 -9.54
N PRO A 84 2.04 -4.81 -9.03
CA PRO A 84 1.74 -5.45 -7.76
C PRO A 84 1.89 -6.98 -7.87
N GLU A 85 2.39 -7.60 -6.82
CA GLU A 85 2.46 -9.06 -6.72
C GLU A 85 1.19 -9.62 -6.07
N GLN A 86 0.78 -10.79 -6.51
CA GLN A 86 -0.39 -11.46 -5.94
C GLN A 86 -0.25 -11.72 -4.43
N ALA A 87 0.97 -12.01 -3.97
CA ALA A 87 1.26 -12.21 -2.55
C ALA A 87 0.98 -10.99 -1.67
N TRP A 88 0.88 -9.79 -2.26
CA TRP A 88 0.58 -8.55 -1.53
C TRP A 88 -0.90 -8.29 -1.35
N ASN A 89 -1.75 -9.05 -2.01
CA ASN A 89 -3.19 -8.89 -1.90
C ASN A 89 -3.67 -9.10 -0.46
N VAL A 90 -4.62 -8.28 -0.07
CA VAL A 90 -5.34 -8.41 1.20
C VAL A 90 -6.80 -8.68 0.93
N HIS A 91 -7.42 -9.47 1.80
CA HIS A 91 -8.87 -9.67 1.74
C HIS A 91 -9.58 -8.52 2.45
N LEU A 92 -10.53 -7.93 1.77
CA LEU A 92 -11.44 -6.96 2.36
C LEU A 92 -12.73 -7.66 2.75
N TRP A 93 -13.07 -7.60 4.03
CA TRP A 93 -14.25 -8.25 4.58
C TRP A 93 -15.32 -7.21 4.89
N ALA A 94 -16.50 -7.39 4.31
CA ALA A 94 -17.68 -6.65 4.73
C ALA A 94 -18.37 -7.43 5.87
N VAL A 95 -18.48 -6.82 7.04
CA VAL A 95 -19.08 -7.43 8.23
C VAL A 95 -20.35 -6.67 8.59
N THR A 96 -21.43 -7.40 8.83
CA THR A 96 -22.71 -6.84 9.25
C THR A 96 -23.28 -7.63 10.42
N HIS A 97 -24.10 -6.99 11.23
CA HIS A 97 -24.80 -7.69 12.30
C HIS A 97 -25.80 -8.70 11.71
N ARG A 98 -25.86 -9.89 12.32
CA ARG A 98 -26.71 -11.00 11.83
C ARG A 98 -28.17 -10.58 11.61
N ASP A 99 -28.74 -9.81 12.56
CA ASP A 99 -30.14 -9.39 12.50
C ASP A 99 -30.42 -8.33 11.40
N LEU A 100 -29.37 -7.60 10.97
CA LEU A 100 -29.46 -6.56 9.95
C LEU A 100 -29.09 -7.06 8.54
N HIS A 101 -28.50 -8.23 8.43
CA HIS A 101 -28.00 -8.76 7.16
C HIS A 101 -29.07 -8.82 6.08
N ARG A 102 -30.32 -9.13 6.42
CA ARG A 102 -31.45 -9.22 5.47
C ARG A 102 -32.13 -7.89 5.17
N SER A 103 -31.71 -6.80 5.82
CA SER A 103 -32.31 -5.50 5.53
C SER A 103 -31.99 -5.03 4.12
N ALA A 104 -32.95 -4.35 3.46
CA ALA A 104 -32.77 -3.87 2.08
C ALA A 104 -31.56 -2.92 1.95
N LYS A 105 -31.33 -2.08 2.95
CA LYS A 105 -30.20 -1.14 2.97
C LYS A 105 -28.85 -1.84 3.00
N VAL A 106 -28.72 -2.88 3.85
CA VAL A 106 -27.46 -3.67 3.95
C VAL A 106 -27.25 -4.47 2.68
N GLN A 107 -28.30 -5.10 2.13
CA GLN A 107 -28.19 -5.87 0.89
C GLN A 107 -27.82 -4.97 -0.30
N ALA A 108 -28.36 -3.76 -0.39
CA ALA A 108 -27.99 -2.80 -1.41
C ALA A 108 -26.52 -2.40 -1.31
N MET A 109 -26.02 -2.15 -0.09
CA MET A 109 -24.60 -1.82 0.13
C MET A 109 -23.69 -2.99 -0.23
N LEU A 110 -24.02 -4.20 0.21
CA LEU A 110 -23.23 -5.41 -0.13
C LEU A 110 -23.20 -5.65 -1.65
N GLY A 111 -24.31 -5.40 -2.34
CA GLY A 111 -24.38 -5.47 -3.80
C GLY A 111 -23.43 -4.48 -4.48
N LEU A 112 -23.36 -3.25 -3.99
CA LEU A 112 -22.43 -2.24 -4.49
C LEU A 112 -20.97 -2.64 -4.24
N LEU A 113 -20.64 -3.14 -3.04
CA LEU A 113 -19.28 -3.57 -2.71
C LEU A 113 -18.84 -4.78 -3.53
N SER A 114 -19.72 -5.71 -3.81
CA SER A 114 -19.40 -6.91 -4.61
C SER A 114 -19.22 -6.61 -6.10
N ALA A 115 -19.66 -5.46 -6.57
CA ALA A 115 -19.52 -5.02 -7.95
C ALA A 115 -18.19 -4.27 -8.23
N ILE A 116 -17.42 -3.97 -7.19
CA ILE A 116 -16.14 -3.24 -7.30
C ILE A 116 -15.02 -4.15 -7.81
#